data_416b226212e19fb3bb5d7bbaa7a90fce
#
_entry.id   416b226212e19fb3bb5d7bbaa7a90fce
#
_cell.length_a   1.000
_cell.length_b   1.000
_cell.length_c   1.000
_cell.angle_alpha   90.00
_cell.angle_beta   90.00
_cell.angle_gamma   90.00
#
_symmetry.space_group_name_H-M   'P 1'
#
loop_
_entity.id
_entity.type
_entity.pdbx_description
1 polymer ?
#
loop_
_entity_poly.entity_id
_entity_poly.type
_entity_poly.pdbx_seq_one_letter_code
_entity_poly.pdbx_strand_id
1 'polypeptide(L)'
;MMPRRRLALLLLPLLLAGLAAAPTARAAGGGDDGGGGGGNGGGNGSLTLRVNPAIGAPGGTVAMVLRTYAPRPIRQGQISIKVVRRPRPAAAAGALAGPTLEALTQPVRPLTLLSVVVYSPQNDALTQGLLNALPDSQLAKVTFQSPSASVNSADGPLAVFRFHLDPAVQPGDVFDLSLDGLQTSLADAAGRPITLAPRSDTLTVRAPSAPFRVEADGDKVQPGGVAELGVNTYEPFLMSGGRVTLTWNPALAGGAPTVKLDPRYGRSTFTADASKPGRLVVDFKSPDASFNSVPGTVVAITLPISANAAIGATSPFTLDPKGTYFLNRRGKRIPVALKSGAITIQ
;
A
#
# COMPACT_ATOMS: atom_id res chain seq x y z
N MET A 1 -53.62 28.74 -18.30
CA MET A 1 -52.70 29.03 -19.43
C MET A 1 -51.30 29.14 -18.88
N MET A 2 -50.48 28.08 -18.99
CA MET A 2 -49.06 28.07 -18.59
C MET A 2 -48.20 27.78 -19.82
N PRO A 3 -47.11 28.48 -20.02
CA PRO A 3 -46.29 28.32 -21.21
C PRO A 3 -45.33 27.12 -21.04
N ARG A 4 -45.29 26.28 -22.03
CA ARG A 4 -44.36 25.14 -22.23
C ARG A 4 -42.94 25.67 -22.52
N ARG A 5 -42.00 25.40 -21.61
CA ARG A 5 -40.55 25.60 -21.88
C ARG A 5 -40.03 24.40 -22.69
N ARG A 6 -39.51 24.70 -23.86
CA ARG A 6 -38.82 23.76 -24.76
C ARG A 6 -37.40 23.50 -24.21
N LEU A 7 -37.09 22.24 -23.94
CA LEU A 7 -35.76 21.77 -23.63
C LEU A 7 -34.97 21.64 -24.94
N ALA A 8 -33.95 22.44 -25.14
CA ALA A 8 -33.02 22.32 -26.24
C ALA A 8 -31.96 21.26 -25.89
N LEU A 9 -31.98 20.13 -26.62
CA LEU A 9 -30.96 19.10 -26.56
C LEU A 9 -29.73 19.59 -27.38
N LEU A 10 -28.65 19.94 -26.69
CA LEU A 10 -27.34 20.18 -27.31
C LEU A 10 -26.63 18.85 -27.50
N LEU A 11 -26.64 18.35 -28.74
CA LEU A 11 -25.80 17.25 -29.20
C LEU A 11 -24.35 17.74 -29.35
N LEU A 12 -23.45 17.24 -28.47
CA LEU A 12 -22.01 17.43 -28.58
C LEU A 12 -21.45 16.34 -29.50
N PRO A 13 -20.68 16.66 -30.54
CA PRO A 13 -20.07 15.66 -31.38
C PRO A 13 -18.91 14.96 -30.67
N LEU A 14 -18.97 13.62 -30.64
CA LEU A 14 -17.89 12.74 -30.19
C LEU A 14 -16.77 12.76 -31.24
N LEU A 15 -15.66 13.41 -30.93
CA LEU A 15 -14.42 13.29 -31.71
C LEU A 15 -13.74 11.98 -31.32
N LEU A 16 -13.91 10.96 -32.16
CA LEU A 16 -13.10 9.73 -32.13
C LEU A 16 -11.72 10.06 -32.72
N ALA A 17 -10.75 10.35 -31.89
CA ALA A 17 -9.34 10.35 -32.29
C ALA A 17 -8.80 8.93 -32.20
N GLY A 18 -8.35 8.40 -33.34
CA GLY A 18 -7.83 7.03 -33.46
C GLY A 18 -6.62 6.78 -32.58
N LEU A 19 -6.67 5.73 -31.76
CA LEU A 19 -5.53 5.15 -31.10
C LEU A 19 -4.76 4.30 -32.11
N ALA A 20 -3.59 4.79 -32.52
CA ALA A 20 -2.60 4.00 -33.23
C ALA A 20 -2.10 2.87 -32.34
N ALA A 21 -2.09 1.66 -32.85
CA ALA A 21 -1.58 0.47 -32.19
C ALA A 21 -0.09 0.63 -31.89
N ALA A 22 0.29 0.49 -30.61
CA ALA A 22 1.68 0.43 -30.19
C ALA A 22 2.26 -0.98 -30.48
N PRO A 23 3.54 -1.07 -30.85
CA PRO A 23 4.16 -2.35 -31.18
C PRO A 23 4.33 -3.22 -29.92
N THR A 24 4.07 -4.51 -30.09
CA THR A 24 4.26 -5.56 -29.10
C THR A 24 5.72 -5.66 -28.67
N ALA A 25 6.01 -5.31 -27.42
CA ALA A 25 7.30 -5.60 -26.81
C ALA A 25 7.34 -7.07 -26.37
N ARG A 26 8.30 -7.78 -26.95
CA ARG A 26 8.66 -9.18 -26.73
C ARG A 26 9.11 -9.39 -25.29
N ALA A 27 8.51 -10.30 -24.57
CA ALA A 27 8.96 -10.73 -23.24
C ALA A 27 10.34 -11.37 -23.35
N ALA A 28 11.32 -10.77 -22.72
CA ALA A 28 12.63 -11.41 -22.44
C ALA A 28 12.62 -11.85 -20.99
N GLY A 29 12.96 -13.11 -20.78
CA GLY A 29 12.94 -13.77 -19.50
C GLY A 29 14.06 -13.36 -18.56
N GLY A 30 13.82 -13.63 -17.29
CA GLY A 30 14.71 -14.08 -16.25
C GLY A 30 15.97 -13.28 -15.95
N GLY A 31 16.06 -12.79 -14.72
CA GLY A 31 17.26 -12.29 -14.11
C GLY A 31 16.92 -11.68 -12.76
N ASP A 32 17.02 -12.49 -11.70
CA ASP A 32 17.23 -12.02 -10.35
C ASP A 32 18.55 -11.27 -10.34
N ASP A 33 18.53 -9.98 -9.98
CA ASP A 33 19.68 -9.36 -9.36
C ASP A 33 19.26 -8.12 -8.60
N GLY A 34 19.55 -8.15 -7.31
CA GLY A 34 19.45 -7.04 -6.39
C GLY A 34 20.43 -5.92 -6.76
N GLY A 35 19.99 -4.71 -6.60
CA GLY A 35 20.80 -3.53 -6.78
C GLY A 35 20.07 -2.30 -6.28
N GLY A 36 20.15 -2.04 -4.98
CA GLY A 36 19.80 -0.74 -4.41
C GLY A 36 20.84 0.27 -4.86
N GLY A 37 20.43 1.33 -5.49
CA GLY A 37 21.27 2.47 -5.83
C GLY A 37 20.48 3.74 -5.71
N GLY A 38 20.59 4.42 -4.57
CA GLY A 38 20.17 5.81 -4.45
C GLY A 38 21.02 6.67 -5.38
N GLY A 39 20.43 7.16 -6.46
CA GLY A 39 21.06 8.08 -7.39
C GLY A 39 20.05 9.13 -7.81
N ASN A 40 20.20 10.35 -7.27
CA ASN A 40 19.63 11.55 -7.86
C ASN A 40 20.22 11.72 -9.27
N GLY A 41 19.54 11.25 -10.27
CA GLY A 41 19.86 11.46 -11.66
C GLY A 41 18.60 11.37 -12.49
N GLY A 42 18.24 12.47 -13.20
CA GLY A 42 17.15 12.55 -14.16
C GLY A 42 17.31 11.55 -15.30
N GLY A 43 17.30 10.27 -15.01
CA GLY A 43 17.43 9.16 -15.95
C GLY A 43 16.10 8.49 -16.17
N ASN A 44 15.91 7.91 -17.35
CA ASN A 44 14.76 7.12 -17.81
C ASN A 44 14.49 5.82 -17.00
N GLY A 45 14.75 5.82 -15.70
CA GLY A 45 14.54 4.68 -14.83
C GLY A 45 13.07 4.29 -14.74
N SER A 46 12.81 3.00 -14.54
CA SER A 46 11.46 2.50 -14.28
C SER A 46 10.97 2.95 -12.92
N LEU A 47 9.66 3.31 -12.85
CA LEU A 47 8.99 3.61 -11.59
C LEU A 47 8.52 2.31 -10.95
N THR A 48 9.06 1.99 -9.79
CA THR A 48 8.57 0.84 -9.01
C THR A 48 7.21 1.14 -8.40
N LEU A 49 6.23 0.32 -8.77
CA LEU A 49 4.89 0.34 -8.20
C LEU A 49 4.68 -0.92 -7.37
N ARG A 50 4.49 -0.77 -6.08
CA ARG A 50 4.20 -1.89 -5.18
C ARG A 50 2.75 -1.84 -4.72
N VAL A 51 2.07 -2.97 -4.85
CA VAL A 51 0.83 -3.23 -4.11
C VAL A 51 1.24 -3.68 -2.72
N ASN A 52 0.86 -2.94 -1.68
CA ASN A 52 1.16 -3.37 -0.31
C ASN A 52 0.31 -4.57 0.08
N PRO A 53 0.83 -5.46 0.96
CA PRO A 53 0.04 -6.54 1.52
C PRO A 53 -1.17 -5.97 2.27
N ALA A 54 -2.28 -6.69 2.23
CA ALA A 54 -3.51 -6.29 2.89
C ALA A 54 -4.03 -7.42 3.78
N ILE A 55 -4.79 -7.04 4.81
CA ILE A 55 -5.48 -7.98 5.70
C ILE A 55 -6.93 -7.54 5.83
N GLY A 56 -7.84 -8.49 5.71
CA GLY A 56 -9.28 -8.24 5.86
C GLY A 56 -9.98 -9.34 6.61
N ALA A 57 -11.20 -9.07 7.08
CA ALA A 57 -12.08 -10.06 7.69
C ALA A 57 -13.30 -10.30 6.80
N PRO A 58 -13.91 -11.49 6.81
CA PRO A 58 -15.15 -11.76 6.09
C PRO A 58 -16.23 -10.72 6.40
N GLY A 59 -16.92 -10.23 5.39
CA GLY A 59 -17.93 -9.17 5.52
C GLY A 59 -17.37 -7.78 5.85
N GLY A 60 -16.06 -7.64 5.97
CA GLY A 60 -15.38 -6.39 6.31
C GLY A 60 -14.96 -5.57 5.09
N THR A 61 -14.41 -4.39 5.36
CA THR A 61 -13.77 -3.55 4.34
C THR A 61 -12.25 -3.70 4.44
N VAL A 62 -11.59 -3.87 3.29
CA VAL A 62 -10.15 -3.90 3.16
C VAL A 62 -9.68 -2.77 2.26
N ALA A 63 -8.54 -2.18 2.60
CA ALA A 63 -7.90 -1.18 1.77
C ALA A 63 -6.59 -1.74 1.21
N MET A 64 -6.45 -1.73 -0.11
CA MET A 64 -5.22 -2.03 -0.83
C MET A 64 -4.53 -0.72 -1.19
N VAL A 65 -3.28 -0.60 -0.80
CA VAL A 65 -2.47 0.59 -1.05
C VAL A 65 -1.49 0.30 -2.18
N LEU A 66 -1.55 1.10 -3.22
CA LEU A 66 -0.52 1.15 -4.25
C LEU A 66 0.47 2.25 -3.91
N ARG A 67 1.75 1.91 -3.86
CA ARG A 67 2.83 2.80 -3.44
C ARG A 67 3.94 2.88 -4.47
N THR A 68 4.61 4.04 -4.47
CA THR A 68 5.88 4.26 -5.15
C THR A 68 6.99 4.46 -4.11
N TYR A 69 8.24 4.25 -4.52
CA TYR A 69 9.42 4.45 -3.65
C TYR A 69 10.26 5.66 -4.04
N ALA A 70 9.85 6.36 -5.11
CA ALA A 70 10.50 7.59 -5.51
C ALA A 70 9.45 8.56 -6.03
N PRO A 71 9.51 9.83 -5.65
CA PRO A 71 8.64 10.84 -6.21
C PRO A 71 8.93 10.99 -7.70
N ARG A 72 7.89 10.93 -8.51
CA ARG A 72 7.91 11.21 -9.94
C ARG A 72 6.56 11.80 -10.32
N PRO A 73 6.49 13.10 -10.63
CA PRO A 73 5.23 13.76 -10.94
C PRO A 73 4.47 13.06 -12.06
N ILE A 74 3.21 12.70 -11.80
CA ILE A 74 2.33 12.03 -12.74
C ILE A 74 1.16 12.95 -13.06
N ARG A 75 0.93 13.18 -14.35
CA ARG A 75 -0.17 14.01 -14.84
C ARG A 75 -1.45 13.23 -15.07
N GLN A 76 -1.33 12.01 -15.57
CA GLN A 76 -2.48 11.17 -15.86
C GLN A 76 -2.10 9.70 -15.86
N GLY A 77 -3.09 8.86 -15.69
CA GLY A 77 -2.84 7.43 -15.76
C GLY A 77 -4.09 6.58 -15.63
N GLN A 78 -3.86 5.31 -15.85
CA GLN A 78 -4.77 4.22 -15.62
C GLN A 78 -4.08 3.20 -14.76
N ILE A 79 -4.73 2.79 -13.67
CA ILE A 79 -4.25 1.76 -12.77
C ILE A 79 -5.27 0.64 -12.78
N SER A 80 -4.79 -0.58 -13.03
CA SER A 80 -5.59 -1.79 -13.05
C SER A 80 -4.98 -2.82 -12.10
N ILE A 81 -5.75 -3.22 -11.09
CA ILE A 81 -5.34 -4.22 -10.10
C ILE A 81 -6.12 -5.50 -10.35
N LYS A 82 -5.39 -6.60 -10.50
CA LYS A 82 -5.92 -7.95 -10.62
C LYS A 82 -5.85 -8.63 -9.26
N VAL A 83 -6.94 -9.29 -8.87
CA VAL A 83 -7.06 -10.05 -7.64
C VAL A 83 -7.39 -11.50 -7.98
N VAL A 84 -6.55 -12.43 -7.53
CA VAL A 84 -6.73 -13.87 -7.81
C VAL A 84 -6.70 -14.65 -6.50
N ARG A 85 -7.76 -15.43 -6.22
CA ARG A 85 -7.78 -16.28 -5.04
C ARG A 85 -6.82 -17.46 -5.22
N ARG A 86 -5.95 -17.70 -4.23
CA ARG A 86 -5.11 -18.90 -4.20
C ARG A 86 -5.93 -20.13 -3.89
N PRO A 87 -5.67 -21.28 -4.54
CA PRO A 87 -6.23 -22.55 -4.11
C PRO A 87 -5.83 -22.84 -2.66
N ARG A 88 -6.77 -23.34 -1.87
CA ARG A 88 -6.44 -23.81 -0.52
C ARG A 88 -5.63 -25.11 -0.61
N PRO A 89 -4.60 -25.29 0.24
CA PRO A 89 -3.96 -26.59 0.42
C PRO A 89 -5.01 -27.63 0.85
N ALA A 90 -5.00 -28.81 0.24
CA ALA A 90 -5.98 -29.87 0.48
C ALA A 90 -6.08 -30.30 1.96
N ALA A 91 -5.00 -30.16 2.74
CA ALA A 91 -4.98 -30.48 4.18
C ALA A 91 -5.84 -29.52 5.04
N ALA A 92 -6.10 -28.30 4.57
CA ALA A 92 -6.97 -27.36 5.27
C ALA A 92 -8.47 -27.56 4.97
N ALA A 93 -8.80 -28.32 3.93
CA ALA A 93 -10.18 -28.60 3.52
C ALA A 93 -10.86 -29.68 4.39
N GLY A 94 -10.08 -30.49 5.09
CA GLY A 94 -10.61 -31.64 5.86
C GLY A 94 -11.22 -31.30 7.23
N ALA A 95 -11.09 -30.07 7.72
CA ALA A 95 -11.53 -29.69 9.07
C ALA A 95 -12.86 -28.93 9.12
N LEU A 96 -13.44 -28.56 7.99
CA LEU A 96 -14.72 -27.85 7.92
C LEU A 96 -15.69 -28.68 7.08
N ALA A 97 -16.88 -28.92 7.62
CA ALA A 97 -17.98 -29.56 6.90
C ALA A 97 -18.09 -28.89 5.52
N GLY A 98 -17.92 -29.69 4.46
CA GLY A 98 -17.83 -29.19 3.10
C GLY A 98 -19.06 -28.35 2.75
N PRO A 99 -18.90 -27.29 1.95
CA PRO A 99 -20.04 -26.58 1.39
C PRO A 99 -20.87 -27.59 0.59
N THR A 100 -22.18 -27.54 0.78
CA THR A 100 -23.11 -28.30 -0.05
C THR A 100 -22.86 -27.99 -1.52
N LEU A 101 -23.07 -28.94 -2.41
CA LEU A 101 -22.82 -28.82 -3.86
C LEU A 101 -23.46 -27.54 -4.49
N GLU A 102 -24.56 -27.06 -3.91
CA GLU A 102 -25.22 -25.80 -4.29
C GLU A 102 -24.41 -24.54 -4.02
N ALA A 103 -23.55 -24.54 -2.98
CA ALA A 103 -22.68 -23.38 -2.69
C ALA A 103 -21.53 -23.23 -3.71
N LEU A 104 -21.26 -24.25 -4.51
CA LEU A 104 -20.22 -24.23 -5.56
C LEU A 104 -20.71 -23.64 -6.89
N THR A 105 -22.03 -23.42 -7.05
CA THR A 105 -22.61 -23.02 -8.33
C THR A 105 -22.79 -21.51 -8.51
N GLN A 106 -22.67 -20.72 -7.46
CA GLN A 106 -22.66 -19.26 -7.60
C GLN A 106 -21.21 -18.72 -7.66
N PRO A 107 -20.88 -17.92 -8.69
CA PRO A 107 -19.58 -17.25 -8.71
C PRO A 107 -19.52 -16.28 -7.54
N VAL A 108 -18.87 -16.71 -6.45
CA VAL A 108 -18.62 -15.86 -5.29
C VAL A 108 -17.73 -14.71 -5.77
N ARG A 109 -18.25 -13.48 -5.73
CA ARG A 109 -17.43 -12.27 -5.91
C ARG A 109 -16.74 -11.96 -4.60
N PRO A 110 -15.54 -12.49 -4.32
CA PRO A 110 -14.92 -12.37 -3.02
C PRO A 110 -14.61 -10.92 -2.62
N LEU A 111 -14.52 -10.03 -3.60
CA LEU A 111 -14.30 -8.60 -3.37
C LEU A 111 -15.20 -7.74 -4.25
N THR A 112 -15.77 -6.70 -3.64
CA THR A 112 -16.52 -5.66 -4.36
C THR A 112 -15.81 -4.32 -4.15
N LEU A 113 -15.42 -3.64 -5.23
CA LEU A 113 -14.80 -2.33 -5.17
C LEU A 113 -15.80 -1.30 -4.65
N LEU A 114 -15.45 -0.63 -3.54
CA LEU A 114 -16.27 0.43 -2.93
C LEU A 114 -15.85 1.82 -3.40
N SER A 115 -14.54 2.08 -3.42
CA SER A 115 -13.99 3.38 -3.82
C SER A 115 -12.52 3.26 -4.17
N VAL A 116 -12.03 4.23 -4.94
CA VAL A 116 -10.61 4.47 -5.17
C VAL A 116 -10.31 5.93 -4.89
N VAL A 117 -9.20 6.17 -4.20
CA VAL A 117 -8.65 7.51 -3.98
C VAL A 117 -7.26 7.53 -4.59
N VAL A 118 -7.03 8.43 -5.53
CA VAL A 118 -5.69 8.74 -6.06
C VAL A 118 -5.16 9.94 -5.29
N TYR A 119 -3.96 9.82 -4.75
CA TYR A 119 -3.37 10.86 -3.91
C TYR A 119 -2.61 11.89 -4.73
N SER A 120 -2.95 13.13 -4.49
CA SER A 120 -2.29 14.31 -5.04
C SER A 120 -2.08 15.29 -3.88
N PRO A 121 -0.85 15.78 -3.64
CA PRO A 121 -0.60 16.80 -2.61
C PRO A 121 -1.41 18.07 -2.79
N GLN A 122 -1.82 18.37 -4.03
CA GLN A 122 -2.64 19.56 -4.35
C GLN A 122 -4.15 19.26 -4.42
N ASN A 123 -4.56 18.01 -4.10
CA ASN A 123 -5.95 17.53 -4.21
C ASN A 123 -6.62 17.78 -5.58
N ASP A 124 -5.82 17.85 -6.65
CA ASP A 124 -6.28 18.11 -8.01
C ASP A 124 -6.46 16.83 -8.86
N ALA A 125 -6.23 15.65 -8.28
CA ALA A 125 -6.44 14.39 -8.96
C ALA A 125 -7.93 14.12 -9.17
N LEU A 126 -8.37 14.27 -10.42
CA LEU A 126 -9.73 13.95 -10.85
C LEU A 126 -9.78 12.46 -11.24
N THR A 127 -10.47 11.65 -10.47
CA THR A 127 -10.71 10.24 -10.82
C THR A 127 -11.85 10.14 -11.82
N GLN A 128 -11.59 9.47 -12.93
CA GLN A 128 -12.56 9.21 -13.98
C GLN A 128 -12.71 7.69 -14.14
N GLY A 129 -13.95 7.21 -14.15
CA GLY A 129 -14.25 5.81 -14.44
C GLY A 129 -13.70 4.80 -13.43
N LEU A 130 -14.59 4.27 -12.63
CA LEU A 130 -14.36 3.09 -11.81
C LEU A 130 -14.96 1.90 -12.54
N LEU A 131 -14.13 0.94 -12.92
CA LEU A 131 -14.61 -0.30 -13.52
C LEU A 131 -14.36 -1.45 -12.55
N ASN A 132 -15.45 -2.08 -12.14
CA ASN A 132 -15.45 -3.34 -11.41
C ASN A 132 -15.81 -4.42 -12.43
N ALA A 133 -14.81 -5.02 -13.06
CA ALA A 133 -15.06 -5.92 -14.17
C ALA A 133 -15.11 -7.38 -13.73
N LEU A 134 -16.08 -8.07 -14.25
CA LEU A 134 -16.28 -9.49 -14.53
C LEU A 134 -15.97 -10.55 -13.45
N PRO A 135 -16.84 -11.56 -13.34
CA PRO A 135 -16.82 -12.55 -12.26
C PRO A 135 -15.50 -13.34 -12.15
N ASP A 136 -14.83 -13.63 -13.25
CA ASP A 136 -13.70 -14.58 -13.30
C ASP A 136 -12.31 -13.91 -13.23
N SER A 137 -12.20 -12.63 -13.55
CA SER A 137 -10.99 -11.82 -13.33
C SER A 137 -11.36 -10.61 -12.53
N GLN A 138 -11.17 -10.65 -11.21
CA GLN A 138 -11.46 -9.51 -10.34
C GLN A 138 -10.48 -8.39 -10.64
N LEU A 139 -10.84 -7.58 -11.61
CA LEU A 139 -10.09 -6.44 -12.07
C LEU A 139 -10.73 -5.16 -11.52
N ALA A 140 -9.99 -4.43 -10.71
CA ALA A 140 -10.35 -3.09 -10.28
C ALA A 140 -9.53 -2.07 -11.07
N LYS A 141 -10.19 -1.16 -11.77
CA LYS A 141 -9.56 -0.19 -12.65
C LYS A 141 -9.98 1.23 -12.31
N VAL A 142 -9.03 2.14 -12.31
CA VAL A 142 -9.25 3.57 -12.17
C VAL A 142 -8.47 4.33 -13.23
N THR A 143 -9.09 5.33 -13.83
CA THR A 143 -8.40 6.35 -14.63
C THR A 143 -8.41 7.67 -13.87
N PHE A 144 -7.35 8.45 -14.01
CA PHE A 144 -7.24 9.74 -13.33
C PHE A 144 -6.46 10.75 -14.18
N GLN A 145 -6.71 12.03 -13.89
CA GLN A 145 -5.95 13.17 -14.40
C GLN A 145 -5.63 14.13 -13.25
N SER A 146 -4.44 14.73 -13.30
CA SER A 146 -3.98 15.77 -12.39
C SER A 146 -3.43 16.91 -13.24
N PRO A 147 -4.17 18.01 -13.41
CA PRO A 147 -3.76 19.13 -14.27
C PRO A 147 -2.40 19.71 -13.89
N SER A 148 -2.08 19.78 -12.59
CA SER A 148 -0.78 20.23 -12.09
C SER A 148 0.31 19.15 -12.10
N ALA A 149 0.01 17.93 -12.55
CA ALA A 149 0.89 16.77 -12.45
C ALA A 149 1.40 16.50 -11.02
N SER A 150 0.56 16.74 -10.00
CA SER A 150 0.96 16.66 -8.60
C SER A 150 0.86 15.25 -8.02
N VAL A 151 0.23 14.29 -8.73
CA VAL A 151 0.18 12.89 -8.30
C VAL A 151 1.60 12.34 -8.22
N ASN A 152 1.93 11.69 -7.10
CA ASN A 152 3.27 11.15 -6.81
C ASN A 152 4.42 12.19 -6.90
N SER A 153 4.12 13.47 -6.67
CA SER A 153 5.15 14.51 -6.58
C SER A 153 5.88 14.52 -5.23
N ALA A 154 5.39 13.75 -4.27
CA ALA A 154 5.99 13.51 -2.96
C ALA A 154 5.89 12.00 -2.63
N ASP A 155 6.74 11.53 -1.73
CA ASP A 155 6.68 10.16 -1.22
C ASP A 155 5.32 9.85 -0.59
N GLY A 156 4.83 8.64 -0.82
CA GLY A 156 3.57 8.21 -0.22
C GLY A 156 2.80 7.22 -1.08
N PRO A 157 1.53 6.98 -0.74
CA PRO A 157 0.66 6.17 -1.57
C PRO A 157 0.31 6.90 -2.86
N LEU A 158 0.34 6.17 -3.96
CA LEU A 158 -0.17 6.63 -5.24
C LEU A 158 -1.70 6.54 -5.29
N ALA A 159 -2.23 5.40 -4.86
CA ALA A 159 -3.67 5.16 -4.83
C ALA A 159 -4.06 4.19 -3.72
N VAL A 160 -5.29 4.32 -3.23
CA VAL A 160 -5.91 3.39 -2.28
C VAL A 160 -7.22 2.89 -2.86
N PHE A 161 -7.31 1.57 -3.01
CA PHE A 161 -8.51 0.86 -3.43
C PHE A 161 -9.19 0.28 -2.19
N ARG A 162 -10.45 0.59 -1.97
CA ARG A 162 -11.26 0.02 -0.88
C ARG A 162 -12.22 -1.01 -1.42
N PHE A 163 -12.18 -2.19 -0.85
CA PHE A 163 -13.03 -3.31 -1.23
C PHE A 163 -13.85 -3.77 -0.03
N HIS A 164 -15.05 -4.25 -0.31
CA HIS A 164 -15.80 -5.08 0.61
C HIS A 164 -15.44 -6.55 0.36
N LEU A 165 -15.07 -7.28 1.42
CA LEU A 165 -14.92 -8.73 1.36
C LEU A 165 -16.28 -9.40 1.51
N ASP A 166 -16.58 -10.36 0.63
CA ASP A 166 -17.78 -11.16 0.74
C ASP A 166 -17.78 -11.93 2.08
N PRO A 167 -18.90 -11.99 2.82
CA PRO A 167 -19.01 -12.80 4.04
C PRO A 167 -18.72 -14.29 3.85
N ALA A 168 -18.87 -14.81 2.63
CA ALA A 168 -18.59 -16.21 2.30
C ALA A 168 -17.08 -16.53 2.20
N VAL A 169 -16.19 -15.54 2.11
CA VAL A 169 -14.74 -15.79 2.20
C VAL A 169 -14.41 -16.27 3.61
N GLN A 170 -13.44 -17.16 3.70
CA GLN A 170 -13.11 -17.82 4.97
C GLN A 170 -11.77 -17.30 5.53
N PRO A 171 -11.60 -17.24 6.86
CA PRO A 171 -10.28 -17.04 7.46
C PRO A 171 -9.26 -18.05 6.91
N GLY A 172 -8.06 -17.55 6.57
CA GLY A 172 -7.01 -18.32 5.91
C GLY A 172 -7.04 -18.25 4.38
N ASP A 173 -8.07 -17.70 3.75
CA ASP A 173 -8.04 -17.40 2.32
C ASP A 173 -6.95 -16.37 2.01
N VAL A 174 -6.25 -16.59 0.90
CA VAL A 174 -5.22 -15.68 0.40
C VAL A 174 -5.54 -15.31 -1.04
N PHE A 175 -5.43 -14.05 -1.35
CA PHE A 175 -5.59 -13.52 -2.70
C PHE A 175 -4.29 -12.88 -3.15
N ASP A 176 -3.84 -13.21 -4.35
CA ASP A 176 -2.74 -12.51 -5.01
C ASP A 176 -3.23 -11.17 -5.52
N LEU A 177 -2.49 -10.12 -5.18
CA LEU A 177 -2.73 -8.75 -5.61
C LEU A 177 -1.64 -8.36 -6.58
N SER A 178 -1.98 -8.11 -7.84
CA SER A 178 -1.02 -7.72 -8.87
C SER A 178 -1.53 -6.57 -9.71
N LEU A 179 -0.60 -5.78 -10.26
CA LEU A 179 -0.93 -4.82 -11.30
C LEU A 179 -1.09 -5.57 -12.63
N ASP A 180 -2.16 -5.29 -13.35
CA ASP A 180 -2.27 -5.72 -14.73
C ASP A 180 -1.37 -4.82 -15.59
N GLY A 181 -0.21 -5.33 -15.97
CA GLY A 181 0.79 -4.59 -16.73
C GLY A 181 0.33 -4.16 -18.12
N LEU A 182 -0.65 -4.86 -18.71
CA LEU A 182 -1.22 -4.51 -20.03
C LEU A 182 -2.24 -3.36 -19.91
N GLN A 183 -2.86 -3.22 -18.74
CA GLN A 183 -3.91 -2.22 -18.52
C GLN A 183 -3.48 -1.11 -17.55
N THR A 184 -2.26 -1.14 -17.03
CA THR A 184 -1.73 -0.07 -16.19
C THR A 184 -0.78 0.79 -17.00
N SER A 185 -1.04 2.07 -17.04
CA SER A 185 -0.21 3.06 -17.75
C SER A 185 -0.20 4.39 -17.00
N LEU A 186 0.95 5.01 -16.90
CA LEU A 186 1.13 6.32 -16.28
C LEU A 186 1.89 7.23 -17.23
N ALA A 187 1.59 8.52 -17.20
CA ALA A 187 2.30 9.54 -17.97
C ALA A 187 2.83 10.66 -17.05
N ASP A 188 4.03 11.14 -17.36
CA ASP A 188 4.70 12.23 -16.62
C ASP A 188 4.03 13.58 -16.89
N ALA A 189 4.59 14.65 -16.31
CA ALA A 189 4.11 16.02 -16.48
C ALA A 189 4.13 16.49 -17.96
N ALA A 190 5.01 15.94 -18.78
CA ALA A 190 5.11 16.21 -20.20
C ALA A 190 4.22 15.29 -21.06
N GLY A 191 3.44 14.40 -20.45
CA GLY A 191 2.60 13.43 -21.14
C GLY A 191 3.35 12.21 -21.69
N ARG A 192 4.63 12.02 -21.35
CA ARG A 192 5.44 10.90 -21.80
C ARG A 192 5.13 9.66 -20.95
N PRO A 193 5.06 8.48 -21.56
CA PRO A 193 4.81 7.24 -20.81
C PRO A 193 5.95 6.97 -19.81
N ILE A 194 5.57 6.50 -18.62
CA ILE A 194 6.48 6.09 -17.56
C ILE A 194 6.65 4.57 -17.63
N THR A 195 7.88 4.09 -17.73
CA THR A 195 8.18 2.66 -17.61
C THR A 195 7.91 2.21 -16.18
N LEU A 196 7.15 1.13 -16.01
CA LEU A 196 6.72 0.62 -14.71
C LEU A 196 7.45 -0.67 -14.36
N ALA A 197 7.85 -0.82 -13.09
CA ALA A 197 8.33 -2.04 -12.48
C ALA A 197 7.34 -2.48 -11.39
N PRO A 198 6.30 -3.28 -11.75
CA PRO A 198 5.27 -3.66 -10.79
C PRO A 198 5.78 -4.70 -9.80
N ARG A 199 5.37 -4.56 -8.54
CA ARG A 199 5.57 -5.55 -7.49
C ARG A 199 4.25 -5.94 -6.88
N SER A 200 4.00 -7.24 -6.87
CA SER A 200 2.76 -7.86 -6.36
C SER A 200 2.89 -8.17 -4.87
N ASP A 201 1.76 -8.33 -4.21
CA ASP A 201 1.68 -8.79 -2.83
C ASP A 201 0.37 -9.59 -2.60
N THR A 202 -0.03 -9.79 -1.37
CA THR A 202 -1.19 -10.61 -1.02
C THR A 202 -2.20 -9.90 -0.13
N LEU A 203 -3.47 -10.26 -0.28
CA LEU A 203 -4.51 -10.03 0.71
C LEU A 203 -4.75 -11.32 1.47
N THR A 204 -4.62 -11.28 2.79
CA THR A 204 -4.92 -12.40 3.68
C THR A 204 -6.21 -12.17 4.44
N VAL A 205 -7.12 -13.13 4.41
CA VAL A 205 -8.36 -13.11 5.19
C VAL A 205 -8.10 -13.69 6.58
N ARG A 206 -8.52 -12.98 7.62
CA ARG A 206 -8.37 -13.43 9.01
C ARG A 206 -9.70 -13.41 9.76
N ALA A 207 -9.74 -14.08 10.91
CA ALA A 207 -10.90 -14.05 11.78
C ALA A 207 -11.14 -12.62 12.31
N PRO A 208 -12.40 -12.16 12.44
CA PRO A 208 -12.73 -10.81 12.93
C PRO A 208 -12.20 -10.52 14.35
N SER A 209 -12.04 -11.55 15.17
CA SER A 209 -11.54 -11.46 16.55
C SER A 209 -10.01 -11.43 16.65
N ALA A 210 -9.30 -11.58 15.54
CA ALA A 210 -7.84 -11.58 15.57
C ALA A 210 -7.30 -10.20 16.01
N PRO A 211 -6.20 -10.15 16.79
CA PRO A 211 -5.57 -8.90 17.18
C PRO A 211 -5.15 -8.06 15.96
N PHE A 212 -5.19 -6.74 16.10
CA PHE A 212 -4.72 -5.80 15.08
C PHE A 212 -3.22 -6.02 14.80
N ARG A 213 -2.86 -6.27 13.53
CA ARG A 213 -1.48 -6.60 13.16
C ARG A 213 -0.67 -5.34 12.86
N VAL A 214 0.48 -5.24 13.51
CA VAL A 214 1.49 -4.20 13.29
C VAL A 214 2.83 -4.88 13.01
N GLU A 215 3.51 -4.48 11.97
CA GLU A 215 4.75 -5.09 11.53
C GLU A 215 5.84 -4.03 11.34
N ALA A 216 7.03 -4.29 11.86
CA ALA A 216 8.22 -3.55 11.49
C ALA A 216 8.83 -4.16 10.22
N ASP A 217 9.19 -3.31 9.25
CA ASP A 217 9.88 -3.75 8.04
C ASP A 217 11.32 -4.15 8.35
N GLY A 218 11.88 -4.96 7.46
CA GLY A 218 13.32 -5.16 7.36
C GLY A 218 13.89 -4.41 6.16
N ASP A 219 15.21 -4.23 6.18
CA ASP A 219 15.94 -3.64 5.06
C ASP A 219 17.28 -4.34 4.83
N LYS A 220 17.79 -4.27 3.60
CA LYS A 220 19.11 -4.73 3.20
C LYS A 220 19.92 -3.54 2.74
N VAL A 221 21.02 -3.26 3.42
CA VAL A 221 21.77 -2.02 3.23
C VAL A 221 23.27 -2.26 3.28
N GLN A 222 24.04 -1.45 2.56
CA GLN A 222 25.51 -1.49 2.56
C GLN A 222 26.10 -0.78 3.80
N PRO A 223 27.30 -1.14 4.24
CA PRO A 223 28.04 -0.38 5.25
C PRO A 223 28.15 1.11 4.86
N GLY A 224 27.90 2.01 5.80
CA GLY A 224 27.86 3.45 5.55
C GLY A 224 26.62 3.96 4.82
N GLY A 225 25.71 3.08 4.43
CA GLY A 225 24.44 3.42 3.80
C GLY A 225 23.37 3.85 4.80
N VAL A 226 22.13 3.89 4.34
CA VAL A 226 20.98 4.31 5.13
C VAL A 226 19.89 3.25 5.00
N ALA A 227 19.46 2.69 6.14
CA ALA A 227 18.32 1.78 6.18
C ALA A 227 17.00 2.56 6.19
N GLU A 228 16.09 2.19 5.29
CA GLU A 228 14.73 2.73 5.21
C GLU A 228 13.76 1.71 5.82
N LEU A 229 13.28 2.02 6.99
CA LEU A 229 12.48 1.13 7.82
C LEU A 229 11.09 1.71 8.03
N GLY A 230 10.11 0.87 8.25
CA GLY A 230 8.74 1.28 8.50
C GLY A 230 8.06 0.47 9.58
N VAL A 231 7.13 1.11 10.27
CA VAL A 231 6.12 0.41 11.06
C VAL A 231 4.82 0.45 10.28
N ASN A 232 4.34 -0.72 9.88
CA ASN A 232 3.24 -0.87 8.94
C ASN A 232 2.00 -1.44 9.62
N THR A 233 0.86 -1.02 9.11
CA THR A 233 -0.45 -1.59 9.39
C THR A 233 -1.06 -2.08 8.09
N TYR A 234 -1.90 -3.10 8.16
CA TYR A 234 -2.46 -3.74 6.96
C TYR A 234 -3.99 -3.60 6.87
N GLU A 235 -4.57 -2.99 7.88
CA GLU A 235 -6.00 -2.72 7.94
C GLU A 235 -6.26 -1.33 8.51
N PRO A 236 -7.31 -0.63 8.07
CA PRO A 236 -7.68 0.65 8.66
C PRO A 236 -8.20 0.43 10.09
N PHE A 237 -7.67 1.19 11.01
CA PHE A 237 -8.16 1.26 12.37
C PHE A 237 -7.98 2.68 12.89
N LEU A 238 -9.06 3.34 13.22
CA LEU A 238 -9.02 4.74 13.66
C LEU A 238 -8.43 4.85 15.07
N MET A 239 -7.25 5.46 15.14
CA MET A 239 -6.47 5.62 16.37
C MET A 239 -6.42 7.06 16.81
N SER A 240 -6.58 7.29 18.11
CA SER A 240 -6.40 8.61 18.72
C SER A 240 -4.96 8.88 19.17
N GLY A 241 -4.12 7.85 19.21
CA GLY A 241 -2.72 7.96 19.61
C GLY A 241 -2.11 6.60 19.91
N GLY A 242 -0.88 6.63 20.40
CA GLY A 242 -0.15 5.42 20.77
C GLY A 242 1.32 5.67 21.02
N ARG A 243 2.01 4.59 21.27
CA ARG A 243 3.47 4.54 21.37
C ARG A 243 4.00 3.37 20.55
N VAL A 244 5.07 3.61 19.83
CA VAL A 244 5.87 2.59 19.16
C VAL A 244 7.25 2.61 19.79
N THR A 245 7.70 1.47 20.28
CA THR A 245 9.07 1.28 20.80
C THR A 245 9.78 0.25 19.94
N LEU A 246 10.90 0.64 19.36
CA LEU A 246 11.74 -0.16 18.49
C LEU A 246 13.12 -0.36 19.09
N THR A 247 13.70 -1.51 18.86
CA THR A 247 15.06 -1.85 19.27
C THR A 247 15.83 -2.53 18.15
N TRP A 248 17.14 -2.27 18.10
CA TRP A 248 18.09 -2.89 17.17
C TRP A 248 19.48 -2.99 17.83
N ASN A 249 20.39 -3.70 17.18
CA ASN A 249 21.79 -3.72 17.64
C ASN A 249 22.45 -2.34 17.44
N PRO A 250 22.81 -1.60 18.51
CA PRO A 250 23.37 -0.27 18.38
C PRO A 250 24.70 -0.23 17.61
N ALA A 251 25.46 -1.33 17.56
CA ALA A 251 26.71 -1.41 16.81
C ALA A 251 26.53 -1.25 15.30
N LEU A 252 25.30 -1.47 14.78
CA LEU A 252 25.00 -1.25 13.36
C LEU A 252 24.74 0.21 13.03
N ALA A 253 24.39 1.04 14.02
CA ALA A 253 24.01 2.43 13.76
C ALA A 253 25.25 3.31 13.58
N GLY A 254 25.27 4.09 12.51
CA GLY A 254 26.26 5.13 12.21
C GLY A 254 25.84 6.53 12.71
N GLY A 255 24.62 6.65 13.23
CA GLY A 255 24.07 7.91 13.71
C GLY A 255 22.68 7.75 14.31
N ALA A 256 22.09 8.86 14.73
CA ALA A 256 20.72 8.88 15.25
C ALA A 256 19.70 8.64 14.13
N PRO A 257 18.62 7.87 14.41
CA PRO A 257 17.54 7.69 13.43
C PRO A 257 16.75 8.99 13.26
N THR A 258 16.26 9.23 12.06
CA THR A 258 15.22 10.23 11.80
C THR A 258 13.86 9.56 11.64
N VAL A 259 12.82 10.25 12.10
CA VAL A 259 11.45 9.73 12.13
C VAL A 259 10.51 10.67 11.39
N LYS A 260 9.62 10.11 10.60
CA LYS A 260 8.51 10.83 9.97
C LYS A 260 7.22 10.05 10.20
N LEU A 261 6.16 10.76 10.55
CA LEU A 261 4.80 10.20 10.41
C LEU A 261 4.35 10.34 8.97
N ASP A 262 3.48 9.46 8.55
CA ASP A 262 2.87 9.57 7.23
C ASP A 262 2.08 10.91 7.14
N PRO A 263 2.35 11.74 6.13
CA PRO A 263 1.71 13.06 5.98
C PRO A 263 0.18 12.99 5.81
N ARG A 264 -0.37 11.83 5.47
CA ARG A 264 -1.82 11.60 5.40
C ARG A 264 -2.54 11.78 6.74
N TYR A 265 -1.80 11.76 7.84
CA TYR A 265 -2.34 11.91 9.20
C TYR A 265 -2.25 13.36 9.71
N GLY A 266 -2.37 14.32 8.83
CA GLY A 266 -2.11 15.75 8.85
C GLY A 266 -2.24 16.53 10.17
N ARG A 267 -3.17 16.18 11.07
CA ARG A 267 -3.29 16.80 12.40
C ARG A 267 -2.62 15.99 13.50
N SER A 268 -1.99 14.89 13.14
CA SER A 268 -1.27 14.07 14.12
C SER A 268 0.06 14.73 14.49
N THR A 269 0.38 14.71 15.76
CA THR A 269 1.67 15.16 16.31
C THR A 269 2.44 13.97 16.85
N PHE A 270 3.77 14.06 16.88
CA PHE A 270 4.60 13.05 17.48
C PHE A 270 5.82 13.63 18.16
N THR A 271 6.37 12.86 19.08
CA THR A 271 7.70 13.05 19.65
C THR A 271 8.51 11.77 19.44
N ALA A 272 9.79 11.90 19.13
CA ALA A 272 10.71 10.78 18.98
C ALA A 272 11.84 10.93 19.98
N ASP A 273 12.13 9.85 20.72
CA ASP A 273 13.24 9.75 21.67
C ASP A 273 14.17 8.61 21.23
N ALA A 274 15.36 8.98 20.77
CA ALA A 274 16.47 8.10 20.40
C ALA A 274 17.70 8.30 21.32
N SER A 275 17.51 8.82 22.51
CA SER A 275 18.60 9.11 23.46
C SER A 275 19.35 7.85 23.92
N LYS A 276 18.70 6.68 23.85
CA LYS A 276 19.33 5.39 24.18
C LYS A 276 19.81 4.70 22.92
N PRO A 277 21.10 4.34 22.80
CA PRO A 277 21.63 3.62 21.65
C PRO A 277 20.83 2.32 21.38
N GLY A 278 20.49 2.08 20.12
CA GLY A 278 19.75 0.90 19.70
C GLY A 278 18.28 0.89 20.12
N ARG A 279 17.72 2.03 20.53
CA ARG A 279 16.31 2.15 20.92
C ARG A 279 15.70 3.45 20.40
N LEU A 280 14.50 3.35 19.88
CA LEU A 280 13.69 4.47 19.48
C LEU A 280 12.30 4.36 20.10
N VAL A 281 11.81 5.44 20.69
CA VAL A 281 10.44 5.57 21.19
C VAL A 281 9.75 6.67 20.40
N VAL A 282 8.61 6.36 19.81
CA VAL A 282 7.77 7.33 19.10
C VAL A 282 6.42 7.39 19.78
N ASP A 283 6.11 8.51 20.40
CA ASP A 283 4.76 8.80 20.92
C ASP A 283 4.02 9.65 19.90
N PHE A 284 2.78 9.30 19.60
CA PHE A 284 1.96 10.07 18.67
C PHE A 284 0.55 10.30 19.21
N LYS A 285 -0.05 11.40 18.76
CA LYS A 285 -1.42 11.80 19.08
C LYS A 285 -2.15 12.25 17.83
N SER A 286 -3.41 11.87 17.69
CA SER A 286 -4.32 12.27 16.63
C SER A 286 -5.61 12.79 17.27
N PRO A 287 -5.77 14.11 17.39
CA PRO A 287 -6.91 14.71 18.10
C PRO A 287 -8.27 14.34 17.51
N ASP A 288 -8.33 14.14 16.20
CA ASP A 288 -9.53 13.72 15.46
C ASP A 288 -9.65 12.20 15.31
N ALA A 289 -8.75 11.44 15.93
CA ALA A 289 -8.66 9.99 15.82
C ALA A 289 -8.59 9.47 14.36
N SER A 290 -8.02 10.25 13.45
CA SER A 290 -7.87 9.90 12.04
C SER A 290 -6.63 9.06 11.74
N PHE A 291 -5.72 8.90 12.71
CA PHE A 291 -4.49 8.12 12.52
C PHE A 291 -4.81 6.68 12.12
N ASN A 292 -4.09 6.19 11.11
CA ASN A 292 -4.35 4.89 10.47
C ASN A 292 -5.77 4.74 9.89
N SER A 293 -6.37 5.83 9.44
CA SER A 293 -7.62 5.76 8.63
C SER A 293 -7.42 5.04 7.30
N VAL A 294 -6.17 4.96 6.85
CA VAL A 294 -5.70 4.22 5.68
C VAL A 294 -4.53 3.35 6.10
N PRO A 295 -4.49 2.05 5.77
CA PRO A 295 -3.37 1.17 6.12
C PRO A 295 -2.10 1.56 5.35
N GLY A 296 -0.97 1.14 5.86
CA GLY A 296 0.35 1.39 5.29
C GLY A 296 1.37 1.73 6.36
N THR A 297 2.46 2.39 5.97
CA THR A 297 3.51 2.83 6.89
C THR A 297 2.99 3.95 7.78
N VAL A 298 2.84 3.68 9.06
CA VAL A 298 2.38 4.67 10.04
C VAL A 298 3.53 5.50 10.62
N VAL A 299 4.72 4.89 10.73
CA VAL A 299 5.96 5.54 11.13
C VAL A 299 7.05 5.14 10.14
N ALA A 300 7.64 6.10 9.45
CA ALA A 300 8.81 5.90 8.60
C ALA A 300 10.07 6.29 9.38
N ILE A 301 11.11 5.47 9.29
CA ILE A 301 12.35 5.62 10.06
C ILE A 301 13.52 5.50 9.08
N THR A 302 14.41 6.45 9.13
CA THR A 302 15.67 6.43 8.38
C THR A 302 16.80 6.26 9.39
N LEU A 303 17.53 5.14 9.31
CA LEU A 303 18.63 4.82 10.21
C LEU A 303 19.97 4.80 9.44
N PRO A 304 20.88 5.75 9.72
CA PRO A 304 22.24 5.68 9.18
C PRO A 304 22.96 4.42 9.70
N ILE A 305 23.60 3.69 8.79
CA ILE A 305 24.37 2.48 9.11
C ILE A 305 25.86 2.82 9.24
N SER A 306 26.51 2.21 10.22
CA SER A 306 27.95 2.38 10.44
C SER A 306 28.76 1.93 9.21
N ALA A 307 29.72 2.73 8.79
CA ALA A 307 30.67 2.34 7.74
C ALA A 307 31.52 1.11 8.13
N ASN A 308 31.61 0.81 9.43
CA ASN A 308 32.32 -0.35 9.96
C ASN A 308 31.40 -1.57 10.19
N ALA A 309 30.13 -1.50 9.79
CA ALA A 309 29.22 -2.64 9.91
C ALA A 309 29.71 -3.80 9.04
N ALA A 310 29.82 -4.99 9.63
CA ALA A 310 30.32 -6.17 8.91
C ALA A 310 29.30 -6.64 7.87
N ILE A 311 29.75 -6.90 6.64
CA ILE A 311 28.94 -7.52 5.59
C ILE A 311 28.45 -8.89 6.07
N GLY A 312 27.17 -9.20 5.83
CA GLY A 312 26.50 -10.40 6.32
C GLY A 312 25.92 -10.27 7.73
N ALA A 313 26.25 -9.18 8.48
CA ALA A 313 25.68 -8.95 9.78
C ALA A 313 24.15 -8.71 9.66
N THR A 314 23.40 -9.31 10.57
CA THR A 314 21.94 -9.12 10.68
C THR A 314 21.57 -8.70 12.09
N SER A 315 20.70 -7.72 12.19
CA SER A 315 20.10 -7.30 13.46
C SER A 315 18.59 -7.40 13.39
N PRO A 316 17.94 -8.03 14.37
CA PRO A 316 16.50 -7.88 14.50
C PRO A 316 16.14 -6.39 14.66
N PHE A 317 15.12 -5.94 13.95
CA PHE A 317 14.49 -4.65 14.13
C PHE A 317 13.14 -4.89 14.82
N THR A 318 13.16 -4.83 16.15
CA THR A 318 12.12 -5.42 16.99
C THR A 318 11.16 -4.38 17.54
N LEU A 319 9.86 -4.65 17.38
CA LEU A 319 8.79 -3.95 18.12
C LEU A 319 8.73 -4.50 19.55
N ASP A 320 9.03 -3.66 20.54
CA ASP A 320 8.94 -4.04 21.97
C ASP A 320 7.45 -4.20 22.38
N PRO A 321 6.99 -5.40 22.75
CA PRO A 321 5.59 -5.62 23.08
C PRO A 321 5.15 -4.94 24.39
N LYS A 322 6.09 -4.63 25.29
CA LYS A 322 5.79 -3.91 26.55
C LYS A 322 5.70 -2.40 26.31
N GLY A 323 6.50 -1.90 25.38
CA GLY A 323 6.60 -0.49 25.07
C GLY A 323 5.71 -0.03 23.92
N THR A 324 5.11 -0.95 23.13
CA THR A 324 4.30 -0.61 21.97
C THR A 324 2.81 -0.80 22.27
N TYR A 325 2.03 0.24 22.03
CA TYR A 325 0.57 0.19 22.17
C TYR A 325 -0.11 1.23 21.29
N PHE A 326 -1.36 0.98 20.96
CA PHE A 326 -2.20 1.89 20.19
C PHE A 326 -3.52 2.13 20.93
N LEU A 327 -4.09 3.31 20.75
CA LEU A 327 -5.32 3.75 21.41
C LEU A 327 -6.42 3.94 20.37
N ASN A 328 -7.60 3.38 20.65
CA ASN A 328 -8.78 3.62 19.83
C ASN A 328 -9.33 5.05 20.04
N ARG A 329 -10.39 5.41 19.33
CA ARG A 329 -11.08 6.73 19.47
C ARG A 329 -11.47 7.09 20.90
N ARG A 330 -11.67 6.08 21.77
CA ARG A 330 -12.05 6.27 23.18
C ARG A 330 -10.85 6.28 24.13
N GLY A 331 -9.61 6.30 23.60
CA GLY A 331 -8.40 6.25 24.40
C GLY A 331 -8.12 4.89 25.04
N LYS A 332 -8.85 3.82 24.69
CA LYS A 332 -8.58 2.47 25.20
C LYS A 332 -7.53 1.76 24.34
N ARG A 333 -6.66 0.97 24.98
CA ARG A 333 -5.67 0.14 24.26
C ARG A 333 -6.35 -0.86 23.33
N ILE A 334 -5.77 -1.02 22.14
CA ILE A 334 -6.17 -1.97 21.12
C ILE A 334 -5.32 -3.22 21.31
N PRO A 335 -5.89 -4.45 21.32
CA PRO A 335 -5.11 -5.67 21.22
C PRO A 335 -4.33 -5.72 19.91
N VAL A 336 -3.00 -5.89 20.00
CA VAL A 336 -2.12 -5.89 18.83
C VAL A 336 -1.31 -7.17 18.75
N ALA A 337 -1.08 -7.66 17.54
CA ALA A 337 -0.09 -8.67 17.22
C ALA A 337 1.09 -7.99 16.53
N LEU A 338 2.25 -8.03 17.18
CA LEU A 338 3.47 -7.39 16.70
C LEU A 338 4.33 -8.40 15.92
N LYS A 339 4.83 -7.99 14.77
CA LYS A 339 5.84 -8.73 14.01
C LYS A 339 7.05 -7.83 13.78
N SER A 340 8.21 -8.34 14.06
CA SER A 340 9.50 -7.66 13.89
C SER A 340 10.10 -7.90 12.52
N GLY A 341 10.88 -6.95 12.04
CA GLY A 341 11.72 -7.06 10.84
C GLY A 341 13.18 -7.35 11.17
N ALA A 342 14.05 -7.19 10.19
CA ALA A 342 15.49 -7.32 10.36
C ALA A 342 16.24 -6.36 9.43
N ILE A 343 17.38 -5.85 9.90
CA ILE A 343 18.36 -5.10 9.11
C ILE A 343 19.48 -6.05 8.74
N THR A 344 19.77 -6.20 7.45
CA THR A 344 20.86 -7.05 6.96
C THR A 344 21.88 -6.21 6.21
N ILE A 345 23.15 -6.36 6.54
CA ILE A 345 24.25 -5.68 5.87
C ILE A 345 24.71 -6.53 4.69
N GLN A 346 24.76 -5.95 3.48
CA GLN A 346 25.10 -6.68 2.24
C GLN A 346 26.21 -6.00 1.44
#